data_d4aae8f13c187c6295c459900cd52f8e
#
_entry.id   d4aae8f13c187c6295c459900cd52f8e
#
_cell.length_a   1.000
_cell.length_b   1.000
_cell.length_c   1.000
_cell.angle_alpha   90.00
_cell.angle_beta   90.00
_cell.angle_gamma   90.00
#
_symmetry.space_group_name_H-M   'P 1'
#
loop_
_entity.id
_entity.type
_entity.pdbx_description
1 polymer ?
#
loop_
_entity_poly.entity_id
_entity_poly.type
_entity_poly.pdbx_seq_one_letter_code
_entity_poly.pdbx_strand_id
1 'polypeptide(L)'
;MMRTARLLALLFCLTLLTGCATWGPTWSELTGARYNVTIPNRRPAIIDRVDDRGAFPNPNLIRVEPGERRLVVQGPAPGWAGGPPLHVMMLNVEPCKRYYINAQFENTITQAWTPVVDFVEPIAGCQLPGAK
;
A
#
# COMPACT_ATOMS: atom_id res chain seq x y z
N MET A 1 -45.50 -17.80 31.44
CA MET A 1 -44.63 -16.62 31.32
C MET A 1 -43.13 -16.95 31.28
N MET A 2 -42.65 -17.91 32.02
CA MET A 2 -41.18 -18.26 32.00
C MET A 2 -40.67 -18.91 30.71
N ARG A 3 -41.54 -19.57 29.93
CA ARG A 3 -41.15 -20.24 28.67
C ARG A 3 -40.93 -19.29 27.51
N THR A 4 -41.70 -18.20 27.44
CA THR A 4 -41.57 -17.17 26.39
C THR A 4 -40.34 -16.30 26.57
N ALA A 5 -39.96 -15.98 27.82
CA ALA A 5 -38.76 -15.22 28.13
C ALA A 5 -37.46 -15.97 27.75
N ARG A 6 -37.44 -17.30 27.92
CA ARG A 6 -36.28 -18.14 27.54
C ARG A 6 -36.12 -18.27 26.02
N LEU A 7 -37.22 -18.31 25.28
CA LEU A 7 -37.18 -18.34 23.81
C LEU A 7 -36.70 -17.03 23.23
N LEU A 8 -37.12 -15.89 23.79
CA LEU A 8 -36.64 -14.56 23.38
C LEU A 8 -35.16 -14.37 23.68
N ALA A 9 -34.67 -14.84 24.81
CA ALA A 9 -33.25 -14.76 25.16
C ALA A 9 -32.38 -15.62 24.24
N LEU A 10 -32.84 -16.80 23.84
CA LEU A 10 -32.15 -17.68 22.89
C LEU A 10 -32.13 -17.06 21.47
N LEU A 11 -33.19 -16.44 21.02
CA LEU A 11 -33.19 -15.73 19.71
C LEU A 11 -32.24 -14.54 19.71
N PHE A 12 -32.13 -13.80 20.81
CA PHE A 12 -31.26 -12.65 20.93
C PHE A 12 -29.77 -13.06 20.95
N CYS A 13 -29.42 -14.20 21.56
CA CYS A 13 -28.06 -14.73 21.52
C CYS A 13 -27.64 -15.25 20.14
N LEU A 14 -28.56 -15.78 19.34
CA LEU A 14 -28.24 -16.25 17.98
C LEU A 14 -27.90 -15.11 17.00
N THR A 15 -28.47 -13.92 17.20
CA THR A 15 -28.20 -12.76 16.33
C THR A 15 -26.85 -12.09 16.59
N LEU A 16 -26.23 -12.35 17.74
CA LEU A 16 -24.92 -11.80 18.10
C LEU A 16 -23.73 -12.60 17.53
N LEU A 17 -23.98 -13.79 16.98
CA LEU A 17 -22.92 -14.68 16.47
C LEU A 17 -22.57 -14.47 14.98
N THR A 18 -23.27 -13.59 14.27
CA THR A 18 -23.05 -13.38 12.84
C THR A 18 -22.03 -12.28 12.51
N GLY A 19 -21.43 -11.65 13.51
CA GLY A 19 -20.57 -10.47 13.34
C GLY A 19 -19.07 -10.68 13.20
N CYS A 20 -18.54 -11.90 13.34
CA CYS A 20 -17.09 -12.09 13.50
C CYS A 20 -16.36 -12.76 12.33
N ALA A 21 -16.98 -13.00 11.20
CA ALA A 21 -16.43 -13.89 10.18
C ALA A 21 -15.60 -13.23 9.06
N THR A 22 -15.41 -11.91 9.04
CA THR A 22 -14.84 -11.22 7.85
C THR A 22 -13.72 -10.21 8.13
N TRP A 23 -13.11 -10.25 9.29
CA TRP A 23 -12.05 -9.30 9.65
C TRP A 23 -10.66 -9.93 9.57
N GLY A 24 -10.30 -10.46 8.41
CA GLY A 24 -8.89 -10.62 8.07
C GLY A 24 -8.35 -9.24 7.67
N PRO A 25 -7.12 -8.85 8.06
CA PRO A 25 -6.57 -7.57 7.66
C PRO A 25 -6.36 -7.57 6.15
N THR A 26 -7.18 -6.81 5.43
CA THR A 26 -6.94 -6.47 4.04
C THR A 26 -6.11 -5.20 4.01
N TRP A 27 -4.84 -5.34 3.79
CA TRP A 27 -3.94 -4.22 3.57
C TRP A 27 -3.15 -4.46 2.30
N SER A 28 -2.52 -3.43 1.82
CA SER A 28 -1.52 -3.50 0.78
C SER A 28 -0.24 -2.81 1.23
N GLU A 29 0.82 -3.01 0.51
CA GLU A 29 2.13 -2.49 0.89
C GLU A 29 2.76 -1.74 -0.28
N LEU A 30 3.47 -0.67 0.06
CA LEU A 30 4.25 0.12 -0.88
C LEU A 30 5.72 0.11 -0.47
N THR A 31 6.61 -0.04 -1.43
CA THR A 31 8.06 0.02 -1.21
C THR A 31 8.75 0.64 -2.41
N GLY A 32 9.80 1.40 -2.18
CA GLY A 32 10.66 1.97 -3.23
C GLY A 32 12.09 1.42 -3.20
N ALA A 33 12.40 0.62 -2.18
CA ALA A 33 13.78 0.20 -1.89
C ALA A 33 14.34 -0.84 -2.88
N ARG A 34 13.47 -1.64 -3.50
CA ARG A 34 13.87 -2.65 -4.51
C ARG A 34 13.46 -2.19 -5.90
N TYR A 35 14.33 -2.42 -6.84
CA TYR A 35 14.10 -2.10 -8.24
C TYR A 35 14.71 -3.17 -9.15
N ASN A 36 14.23 -3.25 -10.38
CA ASN A 36 14.76 -4.16 -11.37
C ASN A 36 16.02 -3.56 -12.01
N VAL A 37 17.18 -4.09 -11.65
CA VAL A 37 18.48 -3.62 -12.14
C VAL A 37 18.71 -3.88 -13.64
N THR A 38 17.92 -4.75 -14.25
CA THR A 38 18.03 -5.04 -15.68
C THR A 38 17.33 -4.00 -16.57
N ILE A 39 16.46 -3.16 -15.97
CA ILE A 39 15.82 -2.08 -16.70
C ILE A 39 16.75 -0.87 -16.72
N PRO A 40 17.14 -0.39 -17.90
CA PRO A 40 18.03 0.76 -18.00
C PRO A 40 17.46 2.00 -17.31
N ASN A 41 18.30 2.75 -16.63
CA ASN A 41 17.95 4.01 -15.96
C ASN A 41 16.86 3.89 -14.88
N ARG A 42 16.56 2.67 -14.40
CA ARG A 42 15.71 2.43 -13.24
C ARG A 42 16.52 2.60 -11.97
N ARG A 43 15.94 3.33 -10.99
CA ARG A 43 16.56 3.60 -9.69
C ARG A 43 15.56 3.39 -8.56
N PRO A 44 16.02 3.11 -7.34
CA PRO A 44 15.13 3.08 -6.18
C PRO A 44 14.53 4.47 -5.95
N ALA A 45 13.38 4.49 -5.29
CA ALA A 45 12.72 5.71 -4.88
C ALA A 45 12.32 5.63 -3.41
N ILE A 46 11.99 6.76 -2.83
CA ILE A 46 11.47 6.86 -1.47
C ILE A 46 10.04 7.37 -1.56
N ILE A 47 9.12 6.71 -0.87
CA ILE A 47 7.75 7.19 -0.76
C ILE A 47 7.73 8.15 0.42
N ASP A 48 7.62 9.44 0.13
CA ASP A 48 7.65 10.52 1.12
C ASP A 48 6.32 10.67 1.84
N ARG A 49 5.22 10.61 1.08
CA ARG A 49 3.85 10.72 1.62
C ARG A 49 2.87 9.82 0.89
N VAL A 50 1.86 9.40 1.62
CA VAL A 50 0.67 8.73 1.10
C VAL A 50 -0.55 9.47 1.65
N ASP A 51 -1.40 10.02 0.77
CA ASP A 51 -2.58 10.81 1.14
C ASP A 51 -2.26 11.88 2.21
N ASP A 52 -1.18 12.64 2.00
CA ASP A 52 -0.67 13.70 2.88
C ASP A 52 -0.11 13.22 4.25
N ARG A 53 -0.05 11.93 4.50
CA ARG A 53 0.65 11.35 5.66
C ARG A 53 2.08 10.99 5.29
N GLY A 54 3.02 11.42 6.11
CA GLY A 54 4.44 11.12 6.02
C GLY A 54 4.99 10.58 7.34
N ALA A 55 6.30 10.57 7.47
CA ALA A 55 7.01 10.09 8.66
C ALA A 55 6.65 8.65 9.05
N PHE A 56 6.74 7.73 8.10
CA PHE A 56 6.43 6.33 8.32
C PHE A 56 7.45 5.65 9.25
N PRO A 57 7.00 4.78 10.18
CA PRO A 57 7.90 4.02 11.05
C PRO A 57 8.88 3.14 10.27
N ASN A 58 8.47 2.61 9.13
CA ASN A 58 9.33 1.89 8.19
C ASN A 58 9.14 2.47 6.79
N PRO A 59 10.02 3.38 6.36
CA PRO A 59 9.91 4.01 5.04
C PRO A 59 10.16 3.03 3.88
N ASN A 60 10.75 1.88 4.15
CA ASN A 60 11.01 0.86 3.14
C ASN A 60 9.84 -0.10 2.92
N LEU A 61 8.85 -0.07 3.79
CA LEU A 61 7.64 -0.88 3.67
C LEU A 61 6.46 -0.18 4.35
N ILE A 62 5.62 0.44 3.54
CA ILE A 62 4.51 1.25 4.01
C ILE A 62 3.21 0.48 3.80
N ARG A 63 2.47 0.25 4.87
CA ARG A 63 1.13 -0.33 4.78
C ARG A 63 0.10 0.71 4.43
N VAL A 64 -0.77 0.37 3.48
CA VAL A 64 -1.85 1.25 3.01
C VAL A 64 -3.14 0.47 2.86
N GLU A 65 -4.24 1.16 3.00
CA GLU A 65 -5.55 0.60 2.68
C GLU A 65 -5.75 0.58 1.16
N PRO A 66 -6.47 -0.43 0.63
CA PRO A 66 -6.85 -0.47 -0.77
C PRO A 66 -7.64 0.77 -1.21
N GLY A 67 -7.60 1.05 -2.50
CA GLY A 67 -8.26 2.18 -3.12
C GLY A 67 -7.30 3.12 -3.82
N GLU A 68 -7.81 4.22 -4.31
CA GLU A 68 -6.99 5.25 -4.95
C GLU A 68 -6.18 6.00 -3.90
N ARG A 69 -4.86 6.05 -4.11
CA ARG A 69 -3.89 6.71 -3.22
C ARG A 69 -3.07 7.73 -3.98
N ARG A 70 -2.87 8.86 -3.36
CA ARG A 70 -1.99 9.91 -3.85
C ARG A 70 -0.62 9.74 -3.19
N LEU A 71 0.38 9.39 -3.98
CA LEU A 71 1.74 9.19 -3.51
C LEU A 71 2.58 10.43 -3.85
N VAL A 72 3.40 10.86 -2.90
CA VAL A 72 4.51 11.78 -3.16
C VAL A 72 5.78 10.95 -3.12
N VAL A 73 6.45 10.86 -4.24
CA VAL A 73 7.63 10.01 -4.44
C VAL A 73 8.84 10.89 -4.59
N GLN A 74 9.87 10.59 -3.82
CA GLN A 74 11.16 11.24 -3.84
C GLN A 74 12.14 10.38 -4.66
N GLY A 75 12.76 10.97 -5.66
CA GLY A 75 13.82 10.33 -6.43
C GLY A 75 15.13 10.27 -5.68
N PRO A 76 16.14 9.58 -6.24
CA PRO A 76 17.50 9.61 -5.71
C PRO A 76 18.00 11.05 -5.65
N ALA A 77 18.64 11.40 -4.53
CA ALA A 77 19.21 12.73 -4.37
C ALA A 77 20.29 12.98 -5.42
N PRO A 78 20.24 14.11 -6.16
CA PRO A 78 21.39 14.53 -6.92
C PRO A 78 22.54 14.82 -5.96
N GLY A 79 23.77 14.44 -6.32
CA GLY A 79 24.95 14.58 -5.47
C GLY A 79 25.40 16.03 -5.18
N TRP A 80 24.50 17.03 -5.32
CA TRP A 80 24.79 18.45 -5.12
C TRP A 80 23.56 19.24 -4.68
N ALA A 81 23.77 20.43 -4.17
CA ALA A 81 22.79 21.26 -3.47
C ALA A 81 21.49 21.52 -4.23
N GLY A 82 20.40 21.10 -3.64
CA GLY A 82 19.03 21.19 -4.10
C GLY A 82 18.31 19.98 -3.53
N GLY A 83 17.19 20.16 -2.83
CA GLY A 83 16.44 19.05 -2.29
C GLY A 83 16.11 18.01 -3.37
N PRO A 84 15.92 16.73 -3.01
CA PRO A 84 15.55 15.70 -3.97
C PRO A 84 14.22 16.07 -4.64
N PRO A 85 14.12 15.84 -5.97
CA PRO A 85 12.90 16.15 -6.70
C PRO A 85 11.74 15.25 -6.21
N LEU A 86 10.60 15.86 -5.97
CA LEU A 86 9.36 15.18 -5.58
C LEU A 86 8.42 15.10 -6.78
N HIS A 87 7.84 13.94 -6.98
CA HIS A 87 6.81 13.72 -7.98
C HIS A 87 5.54 13.15 -7.34
N VAL A 88 4.39 13.53 -7.87
CA VAL A 88 3.11 13.01 -7.44
C VAL A 88 2.65 11.94 -8.41
N MET A 89 2.20 10.81 -7.87
CA MET A 89 1.58 9.74 -8.65
C MET A 89 0.27 9.31 -7.99
N MET A 90 -0.74 9.07 -8.81
CA MET A 90 -1.99 8.43 -8.38
C MET A 90 -1.88 6.93 -8.63
N LEU A 91 -2.21 6.15 -7.63
CA LEU A 91 -2.15 4.70 -7.70
C LEU A 91 -3.46 4.09 -7.18
N ASN A 92 -4.09 3.27 -8.02
CA ASN A 92 -5.21 2.46 -7.55
C ASN A 92 -4.65 1.17 -6.94
N VAL A 93 -4.71 1.11 -5.61
CA VAL A 93 -4.15 0.01 -4.82
C VAL A 93 -5.19 -1.08 -4.65
N GLU A 94 -4.92 -2.26 -5.22
CA GLU A 94 -5.73 -3.46 -5.01
C GLU A 94 -5.41 -4.08 -3.63
N PRO A 95 -6.37 -4.77 -3.00
CA PRO A 95 -6.13 -5.41 -1.71
C PRO A 95 -5.12 -6.55 -1.81
N CYS A 96 -4.35 -6.75 -0.74
CA CYS A 96 -3.36 -7.83 -0.59
C CYS A 96 -2.26 -7.83 -1.66
N LYS A 97 -1.85 -6.67 -2.12
CA LYS A 97 -0.78 -6.48 -3.10
C LYS A 97 0.36 -5.64 -2.53
N ARG A 98 1.57 -5.99 -2.90
CA ARG A 98 2.76 -5.16 -2.66
C ARG A 98 3.19 -4.52 -3.97
N TYR A 99 3.31 -3.21 -3.96
CA TYR A 99 3.69 -2.39 -5.10
C TYR A 99 5.12 -1.89 -4.92
N TYR A 100 5.93 -2.12 -5.94
CA TYR A 100 7.30 -1.60 -6.00
C TYR A 100 7.30 -0.32 -6.84
N ILE A 101 7.49 0.82 -6.18
CA ILE A 101 7.46 2.14 -6.80
C ILE A 101 8.89 2.62 -6.98
N ASN A 102 9.30 2.88 -8.19
CA ASN A 102 10.66 3.27 -8.51
C ASN A 102 10.71 4.54 -9.36
N ALA A 103 11.91 5.08 -9.52
CA ALA A 103 12.19 6.20 -10.38
C ALA A 103 12.72 5.70 -11.72
N GLN A 104 12.05 6.08 -12.81
CA GLN A 104 12.52 5.82 -14.17
C GLN A 104 13.08 7.11 -14.75
N PHE A 105 14.39 7.13 -14.96
CA PHE A 105 15.07 8.24 -15.63
C PHE A 105 14.97 8.08 -17.15
N GLU A 106 14.91 9.20 -17.86
CA GLU A 106 14.87 9.20 -19.33
C GLU A 106 16.21 8.77 -19.92
N ASN A 107 17.32 9.18 -19.28
CA ASN A 107 18.68 8.85 -19.68
C ASN A 107 19.63 9.02 -18.50
N THR A 108 20.95 8.80 -18.74
CA THR A 108 21.99 8.92 -17.71
C THR A 108 22.47 10.35 -17.47
N ILE A 109 22.09 11.30 -18.30
CA ILE A 109 22.63 12.67 -18.33
C ILE A 109 21.66 13.65 -17.67
N THR A 110 20.38 13.56 -18.02
CA THR A 110 19.35 14.44 -17.46
C THR A 110 18.81 13.87 -16.14
N GLN A 111 18.34 14.75 -15.28
CA GLN A 111 17.70 14.35 -14.01
C GLN A 111 16.19 14.23 -14.13
N ALA A 112 15.66 14.26 -15.36
CA ALA A 112 14.26 14.04 -15.62
C ALA A 112 13.90 12.57 -15.38
N TRP A 113 12.92 12.35 -14.51
CA TRP A 113 12.42 11.01 -14.17
C TRP A 113 10.93 11.04 -13.88
N THR A 114 10.33 9.88 -13.90
CA THR A 114 8.92 9.68 -13.52
C THR A 114 8.80 8.52 -12.53
N PRO A 115 7.90 8.59 -11.56
CA PRO A 115 7.60 7.45 -10.72
C PRO A 115 6.85 6.39 -11.53
N VAL A 116 7.23 5.14 -11.34
CA VAL A 116 6.63 4.01 -12.04
C VAL A 116 6.36 2.87 -11.07
N VAL A 117 5.36 2.06 -11.38
CA VAL A 117 5.17 0.76 -10.73
C VAL A 117 6.06 -0.24 -11.46
N ASP A 118 7.11 -0.68 -10.79
CA ASP A 118 8.06 -1.63 -11.36
C ASP A 118 7.52 -3.05 -11.34
N PHE A 119 6.93 -3.41 -10.23
CA PHE A 119 6.45 -4.77 -10.00
C PHE A 119 5.30 -4.79 -8.99
N VAL A 120 4.42 -5.76 -9.09
CA VAL A 120 3.34 -6.01 -8.13
C VAL A 120 3.31 -7.49 -7.79
N GLU A 121 3.30 -7.81 -6.51
CA GLU A 121 3.21 -9.19 -6.04
C GLU A 121 2.11 -9.37 -4.99
N PRO A 122 1.53 -10.56 -4.87
CA PRO A 122 0.61 -10.86 -3.79
C PRO A 122 1.34 -10.92 -2.44
N ILE A 123 0.66 -10.49 -1.38
CA ILE A 123 1.18 -10.58 -0.01
C ILE A 123 0.78 -11.92 0.59
N ALA A 124 1.76 -12.73 0.99
CA ALA A 124 1.51 -13.98 1.67
C ALA A 124 0.81 -13.76 3.02
N GLY A 125 -0.22 -14.54 3.30
CA GLY A 125 -1.00 -14.46 4.54
C GLY A 125 -2.04 -13.34 4.59
N CYS A 126 -2.14 -12.50 3.57
CA CYS A 126 -3.20 -11.50 3.44
C CYS A 126 -4.45 -12.15 2.85
N GLN A 127 -5.61 -11.89 3.46
CA GLN A 127 -6.87 -12.44 2.99
C GLN A 127 -7.65 -11.40 2.19
N LEU A 128 -8.08 -11.80 0.99
CA LEU A 128 -8.98 -11.00 0.18
C LEU A 128 -10.38 -10.95 0.79
N PRO A 129 -11.12 -9.83 0.66
CA PRO A 129 -12.51 -9.76 1.07
C PRO A 129 -13.32 -10.86 0.38
N GLY A 130 -14.04 -11.68 1.16
CA GLY A 130 -14.85 -12.78 0.64
C GLY A 130 -14.09 -14.05 0.27
N ALA A 131 -12.79 -14.12 0.45
CA ALA A 131 -12.02 -15.35 0.33
C ALA A 131 -12.32 -16.29 1.51
N LYS A 132 -12.61 -17.53 1.20
CA LYS A 132 -12.88 -18.58 2.20
C LYS A 132 -11.62 -19.41 2.43
#